data_7a0d81b457b01d8900afae41d239d8be
#
_entry.id   7a0d81b457b01d8900afae41d239d8be
#
_cell.length_a   1.000
_cell.length_b   1.000
_cell.length_c   1.000
_cell.angle_alpha   90.00
_cell.angle_beta   90.00
_cell.angle_gamma   90.00
#
_symmetry.space_group_name_H-M   'P 1'
#
loop_
_entity.id
_entity.type
_entity.pdbx_description
1 polymer ?
#
loop_
_entity_poly.entity_id
_entity_poly.type
_entity_poly.pdbx_seq_one_letter_code
_entity_poly.pdbx_strand_id
1 'polypeptide(L)'
;MKYSVSPVVRVAVNAKNPADLPKLVSGLIKMSKADPLVQVINTETEHIICGSGELHLEICLKDLVEDYAKIEITKSDPVVPYKETVTSKSSQICMAKSPNKHNRLYVIAEPLNEELVKEIEEGNIKASDDTKITARKLIDKYEWDQHDAKKLWVFGPDQMGPNFLIDQTKAVQYLNEIRDSMESAFQSVTKEGILAEENLRGVRFGIQDVELHNDSIHRGGGQIIPTARRVYYASEMTATPRYQEPVYLCNIATPQDVMNGVYQCFSQRRGVVFSEESVQGTPLLEVKAYLPVSESFGFTAHLRSLTSGQAFPQSSFSHWDIINQDPFDVKSKAYEITMEIRKRKGLKQELPVLSDYIDKA
;
A
#
# COMPACT_ATOMS: atom_id res chain seq x y z
N MET A 1 -8.86 10.86 -19.61
CA MET A 1 -9.59 10.58 -18.35
C MET A 1 -8.71 9.66 -17.51
N LYS A 2 -8.31 10.06 -16.32
CA LYS A 2 -7.70 9.13 -15.37
C LYS A 2 -8.84 8.57 -14.53
N TYR A 3 -9.09 7.28 -14.65
CA TYR A 3 -10.04 6.61 -13.76
C TYR A 3 -9.36 6.44 -12.41
N SER A 4 -10.04 6.82 -11.33
CA SER A 4 -9.54 6.75 -9.95
C SER A 4 -9.61 5.34 -9.34
N VAL A 5 -9.83 4.31 -10.15
CA VAL A 5 -9.92 2.93 -9.66
C VAL A 5 -8.51 2.35 -9.56
N SER A 6 -8.04 2.18 -8.33
CA SER A 6 -6.79 1.45 -8.07
C SER A 6 -6.99 -0.03 -8.39
N PRO A 7 -6.13 -0.65 -9.22
CA PRO A 7 -6.18 -2.07 -9.46
C PRO A 7 -5.79 -2.84 -8.18
N VAL A 8 -6.72 -3.60 -7.66
CA VAL A 8 -6.60 -4.28 -6.35
C VAL A 8 -6.34 -5.77 -6.45
N VAL A 9 -6.26 -6.32 -7.65
CA VAL A 9 -5.88 -7.73 -7.89
C VAL A 9 -4.78 -7.78 -8.92
N ARG A 10 -3.79 -8.65 -8.69
CA ARG A 10 -2.60 -8.81 -9.53
C ARG A 10 -2.44 -10.27 -9.94
N VAL A 11 -2.06 -10.50 -11.19
CA VAL A 11 -1.71 -11.83 -11.71
C VAL A 11 -0.41 -11.71 -12.50
N ALA A 12 0.56 -12.55 -12.19
CA ALA A 12 1.77 -12.66 -13.00
C ALA A 12 1.50 -13.57 -14.20
N VAL A 13 1.98 -13.16 -15.36
CA VAL A 13 1.83 -13.90 -16.62
C VAL A 13 3.19 -14.07 -17.28
N ASN A 14 3.42 -15.27 -17.81
CA ASN A 14 4.60 -15.59 -18.59
C ASN A 14 4.21 -16.32 -19.88
N ALA A 15 5.00 -16.16 -20.94
CA ALA A 15 4.82 -16.96 -22.14
C ALA A 15 5.19 -18.43 -21.83
N LYS A 16 4.37 -19.38 -22.24
CA LYS A 16 4.66 -20.81 -22.10
C LYS A 16 5.92 -21.19 -22.87
N ASN A 17 6.11 -20.58 -24.05
CA ASN A 17 7.32 -20.70 -24.85
C ASN A 17 8.15 -19.43 -24.73
N PRO A 18 9.40 -19.46 -24.25
CA PRO A 18 10.26 -18.28 -24.12
C PRO A 18 10.46 -17.50 -25.42
N ALA A 19 10.39 -18.15 -26.59
CA ALA A 19 10.51 -17.49 -27.89
C ALA A 19 9.37 -16.51 -28.18
N ASP A 20 8.22 -16.66 -27.52
CA ASP A 20 7.04 -15.82 -27.71
C ASP A 20 6.99 -14.61 -26.75
N LEU A 21 8.01 -14.43 -25.91
CA LEU A 21 8.10 -13.30 -24.98
C LEU A 21 7.89 -11.93 -25.64
N PRO A 22 8.46 -11.61 -26.82
CA PRO A 22 8.21 -10.33 -27.49
C PRO A 22 6.74 -10.13 -27.89
N LYS A 23 6.03 -11.22 -28.23
CA LYS A 23 4.60 -11.18 -28.56
C LYS A 23 3.77 -10.90 -27.31
N LEU A 24 4.13 -11.52 -26.15
CA LEU A 24 3.51 -11.25 -24.86
C LEU A 24 3.62 -9.77 -24.51
N VAL A 25 4.83 -9.22 -24.53
CA VAL A 25 5.08 -7.80 -24.19
C VAL A 25 4.30 -6.86 -25.11
N SER A 26 4.29 -7.14 -26.43
CA SER A 26 3.50 -6.36 -27.39
C SER A 26 2.00 -6.46 -27.13
N GLY A 27 1.49 -7.65 -26.78
CA GLY A 27 0.09 -7.88 -26.39
C GLY A 27 -0.30 -7.11 -25.15
N LEU A 28 0.53 -7.15 -24.11
CA LEU A 28 0.32 -6.41 -22.86
C LEU A 28 0.26 -4.88 -23.07
N ILE A 29 1.15 -4.33 -23.90
CA ILE A 29 1.14 -2.91 -24.27
C ILE A 29 -0.15 -2.54 -25.01
N LYS A 30 -0.63 -3.38 -25.91
CA LYS A 30 -1.88 -3.14 -26.65
C LYS A 30 -3.07 -3.17 -25.70
N MET A 31 -3.13 -4.16 -24.82
CA MET A 31 -4.20 -4.31 -23.82
C MET A 31 -4.26 -3.12 -22.86
N SER A 32 -3.14 -2.65 -22.33
CA SER A 32 -3.09 -1.48 -21.43
C SER A 32 -3.52 -0.17 -22.10
N LYS A 33 -3.46 -0.09 -23.45
CA LYS A 33 -3.98 1.05 -24.23
C LYS A 33 -5.46 0.92 -24.53
N ALA A 34 -5.96 -0.32 -24.67
CA ALA A 34 -7.37 -0.58 -24.96
C ALA A 34 -8.25 -0.45 -23.72
N ASP A 35 -7.78 -0.93 -22.57
CA ASP A 35 -8.49 -0.83 -21.29
C ASP A 35 -7.72 0.06 -20.31
N PRO A 36 -8.25 1.24 -19.97
CA PRO A 36 -7.62 2.16 -19.02
C PRO A 36 -7.66 1.68 -17.56
N LEU A 37 -8.47 0.67 -17.23
CA LEU A 37 -8.56 0.06 -15.90
C LEU A 37 -7.48 -1.00 -15.66
N VAL A 38 -6.82 -1.46 -16.73
CA VAL A 38 -5.73 -2.43 -16.66
C VAL A 38 -4.41 -1.70 -16.51
N GLN A 39 -3.67 -2.05 -15.48
CA GLN A 39 -2.27 -1.64 -15.34
C GLN A 39 -1.36 -2.84 -15.60
N VAL A 40 -0.34 -2.62 -16.40
CA VAL A 40 0.69 -3.61 -16.69
C VAL A 40 2.00 -3.16 -16.08
N ILE A 41 2.58 -4.00 -15.24
CA ILE A 41 3.89 -3.81 -14.64
C ILE A 41 4.84 -4.82 -15.27
N ASN A 42 5.80 -4.32 -16.03
CA ASN A 42 6.83 -5.15 -16.64
C ASN A 42 8.10 -5.04 -15.79
N THR A 43 8.49 -6.12 -15.15
CA THR A 43 9.80 -6.29 -14.53
C THR A 43 10.70 -7.12 -15.44
N GLU A 44 12.00 -7.17 -15.16
CA GLU A 44 12.94 -7.96 -15.98
C GLU A 44 12.62 -9.46 -15.97
N THR A 45 12.00 -9.95 -14.87
CA THR A 45 11.72 -11.38 -14.63
C THR A 45 10.27 -11.76 -14.82
N GLU A 46 9.32 -10.82 -14.63
CA GLU A 46 7.89 -11.11 -14.61
C GLU A 46 7.07 -10.00 -15.25
N HIS A 47 5.94 -10.37 -15.83
CA HIS A 47 4.93 -9.45 -16.34
C HIS A 47 3.68 -9.57 -15.49
N ILE A 48 3.27 -8.47 -14.85
CA ILE A 48 2.15 -8.45 -13.92
C ILE A 48 1.00 -7.65 -14.53
N ILE A 49 -0.18 -8.26 -14.57
CA ILE A 49 -1.43 -7.62 -14.94
C ILE A 49 -2.18 -7.28 -13.66
N CYS A 50 -2.54 -6.01 -13.52
CA CYS A 50 -3.33 -5.54 -12.39
C CYS A 50 -4.72 -5.09 -12.88
N GLY A 51 -5.77 -5.57 -12.24
CA GLY A 51 -7.16 -5.30 -12.58
C GLY A 51 -8.03 -4.96 -11.38
N SER A 52 -9.27 -4.55 -11.64
CA SER A 52 -10.22 -4.13 -10.62
C SER A 52 -10.87 -5.28 -9.85
N GLY A 53 -10.75 -6.52 -10.33
CA GLY A 53 -11.34 -7.72 -9.71
C GLY A 53 -11.09 -8.99 -10.50
N GLU A 54 -11.54 -10.12 -9.93
CA GLU A 54 -11.36 -11.48 -10.48
C GLU A 54 -11.91 -11.60 -11.90
N LEU A 55 -13.18 -11.26 -12.11
CA LEU A 55 -13.83 -11.35 -13.43
C LEU A 55 -13.17 -10.45 -14.47
N HIS A 56 -12.77 -9.26 -14.08
CA HIS A 56 -12.06 -8.34 -14.96
C HIS A 56 -10.73 -8.95 -15.43
N LEU A 57 -9.95 -9.52 -14.51
CA LEU A 57 -8.68 -10.18 -14.86
C LEU A 57 -8.90 -11.43 -15.72
N GLU A 58 -9.94 -12.22 -15.47
CA GLU A 58 -10.26 -13.39 -16.32
C GLU A 58 -10.55 -12.98 -17.75
N ILE A 59 -11.33 -11.93 -17.96
CA ILE A 59 -11.60 -11.36 -19.29
C ILE A 59 -10.31 -10.87 -19.93
N CYS A 60 -9.52 -10.07 -19.21
CA CYS A 60 -8.25 -9.54 -19.71
C CYS A 60 -7.26 -10.64 -20.12
N LEU A 61 -7.18 -11.72 -19.31
CA LEU A 61 -6.33 -12.87 -19.61
C LEU A 61 -6.81 -13.63 -20.87
N LYS A 62 -8.11 -13.76 -21.03
CA LYS A 62 -8.71 -14.37 -22.21
C LYS A 62 -8.43 -13.55 -23.46
N ASP A 63 -8.71 -12.26 -23.41
CA ASP A 63 -8.46 -11.31 -24.51
C ASP A 63 -6.96 -11.24 -24.87
N LEU A 64 -6.07 -11.32 -23.85
CA LEU A 64 -4.63 -11.37 -24.07
C LEU A 64 -4.24 -12.60 -24.91
N VAL A 65 -4.79 -13.76 -24.59
CA VAL A 65 -4.50 -15.02 -25.29
C VAL A 65 -5.13 -15.06 -26.69
N GLU A 66 -6.39 -14.63 -26.82
CA GLU A 66 -7.16 -14.78 -28.07
C GLU A 66 -6.91 -13.64 -29.06
N ASP A 67 -6.81 -12.39 -28.59
CA ASP A 67 -6.82 -11.21 -29.45
C ASP A 67 -5.48 -10.47 -29.51
N TYR A 68 -4.84 -10.22 -28.37
CA TYR A 68 -3.69 -9.31 -28.31
C TYR A 68 -2.35 -9.99 -28.53
N ALA A 69 -2.05 -11.06 -27.83
CA ALA A 69 -0.76 -11.77 -27.94
C ALA A 69 -0.82 -12.99 -28.85
N LYS A 70 -1.96 -13.68 -28.90
CA LYS A 70 -2.22 -14.90 -29.67
C LYS A 70 -1.22 -16.02 -29.39
N ILE A 71 -0.92 -16.22 -28.10
CA ILE A 71 0.02 -17.21 -27.60
C ILE A 71 -0.55 -17.90 -26.35
N GLU A 72 -0.05 -19.10 -26.06
CA GLU A 72 -0.33 -19.74 -24.77
C GLU A 72 0.49 -19.07 -23.65
N ILE A 73 -0.18 -18.76 -22.55
CA ILE A 73 0.42 -18.15 -21.37
C ILE A 73 0.32 -19.08 -20.15
N THR A 74 1.27 -18.95 -19.23
CA THR A 74 1.16 -19.46 -17.86
C THR A 74 0.78 -18.30 -16.94
N LYS A 75 -0.17 -18.51 -16.05
CA LYS A 75 -0.65 -17.53 -15.07
C LYS A 75 -0.37 -18.02 -13.64
N SER A 76 -0.02 -17.09 -12.76
CA SER A 76 0.00 -17.35 -11.31
C SER A 76 -1.40 -17.28 -10.71
N ASP A 77 -1.53 -17.72 -9.46
CA ASP A 77 -2.72 -17.42 -8.69
C ASP A 77 -2.86 -15.90 -8.48
N PRO A 78 -4.10 -15.38 -8.42
CA PRO A 78 -4.32 -13.96 -8.21
C PRO A 78 -3.83 -13.53 -6.82
N VAL A 79 -3.18 -12.38 -6.77
CA VAL A 79 -2.57 -11.84 -5.56
C VAL A 79 -3.18 -10.49 -5.24
N VAL A 80 -3.53 -10.29 -3.97
CA VAL A 80 -4.00 -9.01 -3.43
C VAL A 80 -2.78 -8.24 -2.88
N PRO A 81 -2.55 -6.99 -3.30
CA PRO A 81 -1.53 -6.17 -2.70
C PRO A 81 -1.96 -5.71 -1.30
N TYR A 82 -1.04 -5.78 -0.37
CA TYR A 82 -1.18 -5.15 0.94
C TYR A 82 -0.37 -3.85 0.97
N LYS A 83 -0.65 -2.99 1.96
CA LYS A 83 0.14 -1.82 2.30
C LYS A 83 0.63 -1.96 3.72
N GLU A 84 1.82 -1.45 4.02
CA GLU A 84 2.31 -1.35 5.38
C GLU A 84 1.98 0.04 5.95
N THR A 85 1.69 0.13 7.24
CA THR A 85 1.39 1.38 7.95
C THR A 85 1.81 1.29 9.40
N VAL A 86 1.74 2.41 10.10
CA VAL A 86 1.88 2.47 11.55
C VAL A 86 0.60 3.00 12.19
N THR A 87 0.28 2.56 13.40
CA THR A 87 -0.96 2.94 14.08
C THR A 87 -0.74 3.84 15.30
N SER A 88 0.50 3.98 15.73
CA SER A 88 0.86 4.85 16.84
C SER A 88 2.12 5.65 16.52
N LYS A 89 2.38 6.69 17.30
CA LYS A 89 3.67 7.38 17.30
C LYS A 89 4.74 6.43 17.85
N SER A 90 5.96 6.51 17.30
CA SER A 90 7.12 5.78 17.84
C SER A 90 7.21 5.92 19.35
N SER A 91 7.35 4.78 20.05
CA SER A 91 7.43 4.76 21.53
C SER A 91 8.68 5.46 22.07
N GLN A 92 9.68 5.63 21.24
CA GLN A 92 10.94 6.32 21.57
C GLN A 92 11.53 6.97 20.31
N ILE A 93 12.41 7.95 20.51
CA ILE A 93 13.22 8.48 19.41
C ILE A 93 14.24 7.44 19.01
N CYS A 94 14.19 6.99 17.77
CA CYS A 94 15.10 5.98 17.24
C CYS A 94 16.37 6.64 16.75
N MET A 95 17.53 6.06 17.09
CA MET A 95 18.83 6.55 16.69
C MET A 95 19.61 5.47 15.94
N ALA A 96 20.27 5.87 14.85
CA ALA A 96 21.23 5.03 14.16
C ALA A 96 22.53 5.79 13.89
N LYS A 97 23.66 5.08 14.05
CA LYS A 97 25.03 5.57 13.79
C LYS A 97 25.44 5.20 12.37
N SER A 98 26.11 6.09 11.68
CA SER A 98 26.69 5.78 10.37
C SER A 98 27.75 4.67 10.47
N PRO A 99 28.07 3.95 9.38
CA PRO A 99 29.10 2.90 9.37
C PRO A 99 30.45 3.38 9.88
N ASN A 100 30.82 4.62 9.61
CA ASN A 100 32.02 5.28 10.13
C ASN A 100 31.90 5.76 11.58
N LYS A 101 30.70 5.64 12.22
CA LYS A 101 30.37 6.05 13.59
C LYS A 101 30.48 7.56 13.89
N HIS A 102 30.64 8.38 12.85
CA HIS A 102 30.82 9.84 13.00
C HIS A 102 29.48 10.61 12.92
N ASN A 103 28.46 10.02 12.34
CA ASN A 103 27.15 10.67 12.22
C ASN A 103 26.08 9.87 12.96
N ARG A 104 25.11 10.59 13.53
CA ARG A 104 23.94 10.01 14.19
C ARG A 104 22.69 10.67 13.68
N LEU A 105 21.67 9.87 13.37
CA LEU A 105 20.37 10.34 12.91
C LEU A 105 19.31 9.92 13.92
N TYR A 106 18.41 10.83 14.25
CA TYR A 106 17.33 10.64 15.20
C TYR A 106 15.99 10.88 14.52
N VAL A 107 15.15 9.86 14.48
CA VAL A 107 13.88 9.89 13.76
C VAL A 107 12.76 9.25 14.57
N ILE A 108 11.55 9.74 14.35
CA ILE A 108 10.30 9.13 14.81
C ILE A 108 9.37 8.88 13.62
N ALA A 109 8.48 7.90 13.74
CA ALA A 109 7.39 7.67 12.80
C ALA A 109 6.05 7.91 13.50
N GLU A 110 5.08 8.43 12.77
CA GLU A 110 3.72 8.71 13.26
C GLU A 110 2.70 8.41 12.15
N PRO A 111 1.48 7.97 12.49
CA PRO A 111 0.42 7.80 11.51
C PRO A 111 -0.07 9.16 11.01
N LEU A 112 -0.48 9.21 9.73
CA LEU A 112 -1.19 10.33 9.14
C LEU A 112 -2.71 10.15 9.29
N ASN A 113 -3.44 11.27 9.26
CA ASN A 113 -4.89 11.25 9.21
C ASN A 113 -5.37 10.62 7.89
N GLU A 114 -6.32 9.67 7.95
CA GLU A 114 -6.84 8.95 6.79
C GLU A 114 -7.50 9.87 5.75
N GLU A 115 -8.14 10.96 6.17
CA GLU A 115 -8.70 11.95 5.24
C GLU A 115 -7.62 12.66 4.44
N LEU A 116 -6.48 12.99 5.09
CA LEU A 116 -5.32 13.59 4.44
C LEU A 116 -4.71 12.62 3.43
N VAL A 117 -4.59 11.36 3.81
CA VAL A 117 -4.07 10.29 2.92
C VAL A 117 -4.94 10.15 1.67
N LYS A 118 -6.27 10.15 1.82
CA LYS A 118 -7.21 10.12 0.69
C LYS A 118 -7.08 11.33 -0.23
N GLU A 119 -6.96 12.53 0.31
CA GLU A 119 -6.77 13.74 -0.51
C GLU A 119 -5.48 13.72 -1.33
N ILE A 120 -4.41 13.12 -0.78
CA ILE A 120 -3.16 12.94 -1.52
C ILE A 120 -3.35 11.91 -2.65
N GLU A 121 -3.98 10.78 -2.36
CA GLU A 121 -4.25 9.72 -3.34
C GLU A 121 -5.20 10.19 -4.46
N GLU A 122 -6.19 11.03 -4.15
CA GLU A 122 -7.08 11.67 -5.12
C GLU A 122 -6.40 12.79 -5.93
N GLY A 123 -5.23 13.22 -5.49
CA GLY A 123 -4.46 14.27 -6.14
C GLY A 123 -4.96 15.69 -5.85
N ASN A 124 -5.67 15.90 -4.75
CA ASN A 124 -6.07 17.22 -4.24
C ASN A 124 -4.91 17.94 -3.56
N ILE A 125 -3.92 17.19 -3.10
CA ILE A 125 -2.65 17.66 -2.56
C ILE A 125 -1.53 16.93 -3.32
N LYS A 126 -0.66 17.68 -3.98
CA LYS A 126 0.45 17.14 -4.79
C LYS A 126 1.79 17.69 -4.35
N ALA A 127 2.84 16.92 -4.59
CA ALA A 127 4.22 17.37 -4.37
C ALA A 127 4.61 18.57 -5.27
N SER A 128 3.92 18.74 -6.41
CA SER A 128 4.13 19.88 -7.32
C SER A 128 3.45 21.17 -6.88
N ASP A 129 2.57 21.12 -5.85
CA ASP A 129 1.88 22.29 -5.37
C ASP A 129 2.85 23.24 -4.64
N ASP A 130 2.52 24.52 -4.60
CA ASP A 130 3.31 25.49 -3.83
C ASP A 130 3.31 25.09 -2.33
N THR A 131 4.51 24.97 -1.76
CA THR A 131 4.70 24.58 -0.35
C THR A 131 3.92 25.45 0.62
N LYS A 132 3.67 26.73 0.29
CA LYS A 132 2.85 27.63 1.11
C LYS A 132 1.37 27.26 1.09
N ILE A 133 0.85 26.81 -0.05
CA ILE A 133 -0.53 26.38 -0.20
C ILE A 133 -0.73 25.06 0.53
N THR A 134 0.17 24.09 0.34
CA THR A 134 0.16 22.82 1.03
C THR A 134 0.26 23.02 2.54
N ALA A 135 1.18 23.85 3.03
CA ALA A 135 1.31 24.14 4.45
C ALA A 135 0.03 24.74 5.05
N ARG A 136 -0.64 25.67 4.34
CA ARG A 136 -1.93 26.22 4.80
C ARG A 136 -3.01 25.15 4.91
N LYS A 137 -3.15 24.30 3.90
CA LYS A 137 -4.12 23.19 3.94
C LYS A 137 -3.88 22.27 5.14
N LEU A 138 -2.58 21.93 5.41
CA LEU A 138 -2.20 21.08 6.53
C LEU A 138 -2.52 21.72 7.89
N ILE A 139 -2.31 23.04 8.03
CA ILE A 139 -2.60 23.77 9.27
C ILE A 139 -4.11 23.93 9.45
N ASP A 140 -4.81 24.47 8.43
CA ASP A 140 -6.20 24.89 8.56
C ASP A 140 -7.17 23.69 8.65
N LYS A 141 -6.87 22.59 7.95
CA LYS A 141 -7.78 21.44 7.87
C LYS A 141 -7.38 20.29 8.79
N TYR A 142 -6.08 20.09 9.00
CA TYR A 142 -5.56 18.91 9.72
C TYR A 142 -4.84 19.27 11.02
N GLU A 143 -4.92 20.53 11.46
CA GLU A 143 -4.39 21.01 12.74
C GLU A 143 -2.89 20.74 12.93
N TRP A 144 -2.11 20.78 11.83
CA TRP A 144 -0.67 20.59 11.93
C TRP A 144 0.01 21.79 12.56
N ASP A 145 1.09 21.52 13.29
CA ASP A 145 1.96 22.62 13.76
C ASP A 145 2.53 23.40 12.58
N GLN A 146 2.58 24.73 12.73
CA GLN A 146 3.03 25.65 11.68
C GLN A 146 4.48 25.39 11.26
N HIS A 147 5.32 24.95 12.20
CA HIS A 147 6.72 24.62 11.94
C HIS A 147 6.81 23.38 11.06
N ASP A 148 6.11 22.31 11.43
CA ASP A 148 6.12 21.03 10.73
C ASP A 148 5.54 21.15 9.31
N ALA A 149 4.44 21.88 9.15
CA ALA A 149 3.82 22.09 7.86
C ALA A 149 4.70 22.86 6.86
N LYS A 150 5.54 23.80 7.35
CA LYS A 150 6.47 24.56 6.50
C LYS A 150 7.75 23.80 6.17
N LYS A 151 8.11 22.79 6.95
CA LYS A 151 9.33 22.00 6.81
C LYS A 151 9.08 20.60 6.24
N LEU A 152 8.02 20.45 5.49
CA LEU A 152 7.78 19.25 4.69
C LEU A 152 8.81 19.17 3.57
N TRP A 153 9.58 18.08 3.53
CA TRP A 153 10.63 17.89 2.54
C TRP A 153 10.13 17.20 1.29
N VAL A 154 9.52 16.01 1.45
CA VAL A 154 9.18 15.17 0.30
C VAL A 154 8.01 14.25 0.61
N PHE A 155 7.29 13.89 -0.45
CA PHE A 155 6.27 12.85 -0.49
C PHE A 155 6.91 11.50 -0.91
N GLY A 156 6.39 10.39 -0.46
CA GLY A 156 6.85 9.04 -0.85
C GLY A 156 5.75 7.99 -0.84
N PRO A 157 5.91 6.91 -1.59
CA PRO A 157 6.95 6.61 -2.57
C PRO A 157 6.83 7.40 -3.88
N ASP A 158 7.89 7.37 -4.69
CA ASP A 158 7.96 7.96 -6.03
C ASP A 158 7.58 9.46 -6.07
N GLN A 159 7.84 10.20 -5.00
CA GLN A 159 7.55 11.63 -4.80
C GLN A 159 6.05 12.00 -4.93
N MET A 160 5.16 11.05 -4.94
CA MET A 160 3.72 11.27 -5.10
C MET A 160 2.87 10.51 -4.08
N GLY A 161 3.46 9.55 -3.36
CA GLY A 161 2.73 8.70 -2.44
C GLY A 161 2.31 9.41 -1.14
N PRO A 162 1.43 8.79 -0.36
CA PRO A 162 0.80 9.39 0.80
C PRO A 162 1.63 9.27 2.08
N ASN A 163 2.95 9.39 1.98
CA ASN A 163 3.83 9.42 3.14
C ASN A 163 4.67 10.69 3.12
N PHE A 164 5.04 11.18 4.29
CA PHE A 164 5.77 12.43 4.46
C PHE A 164 7.10 12.28 5.19
N LEU A 165 8.10 13.01 4.73
CA LEU A 165 9.32 13.29 5.47
C LEU A 165 9.34 14.76 5.90
N ILE A 166 9.53 14.99 7.19
CA ILE A 166 9.46 16.34 7.80
C ILE A 166 10.73 16.58 8.60
N ASP A 167 11.24 17.81 8.50
CA ASP A 167 12.32 18.29 9.34
C ASP A 167 11.75 18.95 10.61
N GLN A 168 11.90 18.27 11.73
CA GLN A 168 11.53 18.76 13.07
C GLN A 168 12.74 19.21 13.89
N THR A 169 13.91 19.31 13.25
CA THR A 169 15.15 19.67 13.93
C THR A 169 15.16 21.15 14.32
N LYS A 170 15.94 21.46 15.38
CA LYS A 170 16.17 22.82 15.86
C LYS A 170 17.64 23.17 15.70
N ALA A 171 17.93 24.08 14.76
CA ALA A 171 19.26 24.70 14.58
C ALA A 171 20.43 23.72 14.33
N VAL A 172 20.21 22.65 13.53
CA VAL A 172 21.25 21.70 13.15
C VAL A 172 22.10 22.25 12.01
N GLN A 173 23.41 22.10 12.13
CA GLN A 173 24.37 22.48 11.08
C GLN A 173 24.44 21.36 10.00
N TYR A 174 24.72 21.77 8.75
CA TYR A 174 24.95 20.88 7.60
C TYR A 174 23.77 19.99 7.19
N LEU A 175 22.58 20.19 7.74
CA LEU A 175 21.39 19.38 7.45
C LEU A 175 21.07 19.39 5.94
N ASN A 176 21.19 20.54 5.28
CA ASN A 176 20.92 20.67 3.85
C ASN A 176 21.85 19.82 2.97
N GLU A 177 23.07 19.53 3.42
CA GLU A 177 24.02 18.73 2.64
C GLU A 177 23.65 17.24 2.61
N ILE A 178 22.96 16.75 3.64
CA ILE A 178 22.51 15.36 3.72
C ILE A 178 21.07 15.16 3.25
N ARG A 179 20.36 16.24 2.92
CA ARG A 179 18.94 16.22 2.56
C ARG A 179 18.65 15.23 1.45
N ASP A 180 19.36 15.31 0.32
CA ASP A 180 19.15 14.43 -0.84
C ASP A 180 19.37 12.94 -0.49
N SER A 181 20.34 12.66 0.40
CA SER A 181 20.60 11.31 0.89
C SER A 181 19.49 10.79 1.78
N MET A 182 18.93 11.64 2.66
CA MET A 182 17.79 11.31 3.52
C MET A 182 16.53 11.09 2.70
N GLU A 183 16.26 11.94 1.70
CA GLU A 183 15.13 11.80 0.78
C GLU A 183 15.23 10.52 -0.05
N SER A 184 16.42 10.19 -0.57
CA SER A 184 16.64 8.94 -1.32
C SER A 184 16.38 7.70 -0.45
N ALA A 185 16.87 7.69 0.79
CA ALA A 185 16.61 6.62 1.73
C ALA A 185 15.11 6.50 2.07
N PHE A 186 14.42 7.65 2.25
CA PHE A 186 12.99 7.69 2.51
C PHE A 186 12.17 7.13 1.33
N GLN A 187 12.52 7.48 0.08
CA GLN A 187 11.85 6.90 -1.10
C GLN A 187 12.00 5.37 -1.13
N SER A 188 13.17 4.85 -0.80
CA SER A 188 13.41 3.41 -0.73
C SER A 188 12.58 2.74 0.36
N VAL A 189 12.56 3.31 1.58
CA VAL A 189 11.81 2.73 2.72
C VAL A 189 10.29 2.81 2.50
N THR A 190 9.78 3.90 1.94
CA THR A 190 8.34 4.01 1.64
C THR A 190 7.88 3.06 0.53
N LYS A 191 8.79 2.63 -0.33
CA LYS A 191 8.52 1.64 -1.36
C LYS A 191 8.62 0.20 -0.85
N GLU A 192 9.54 -0.04 0.07
CA GLU A 192 9.85 -1.34 0.65
C GLU A 192 9.79 -1.24 2.18
N GLY A 193 8.59 -1.47 2.76
CA GLY A 193 8.38 -1.44 4.22
C GLY A 193 9.10 -2.57 4.95
N ILE A 194 9.17 -2.45 6.27
CA ILE A 194 9.98 -3.34 7.12
C ILE A 194 9.41 -4.76 7.27
N LEU A 195 8.09 -4.95 7.18
CA LEU A 195 7.46 -6.25 7.46
C LEU A 195 7.66 -7.25 6.33
N ALA A 196 7.29 -6.87 5.11
CA ALA A 196 7.33 -7.75 3.94
C ALA A 196 7.62 -6.99 2.62
N GLU A 197 8.32 -5.85 2.71
CA GLU A 197 8.67 -5.01 1.56
C GLU A 197 7.44 -4.59 0.73
N GLU A 198 6.31 -4.34 1.40
CA GLU A 198 5.15 -3.72 0.76
C GLU A 198 5.23 -2.18 0.90
N ASN A 199 4.55 -1.46 0.00
CA ASN A 199 4.59 0.00 0.02
C ASN A 199 3.95 0.54 1.31
N LEU A 200 4.59 1.53 1.92
CA LEU A 200 4.02 2.27 3.04
C LEU A 200 2.86 3.17 2.59
N ARG A 201 1.87 3.32 3.47
CA ARG A 201 0.73 4.20 3.27
C ARG A 201 0.33 4.88 4.58
N GLY A 202 0.29 6.20 4.57
CA GLY A 202 -0.18 6.98 5.70
C GLY A 202 0.81 7.10 6.84
N VAL A 203 2.11 7.17 6.55
CA VAL A 203 3.18 7.31 7.54
C VAL A 203 3.89 8.65 7.39
N ARG A 204 4.15 9.31 8.50
CA ARG A 204 4.96 10.52 8.62
C ARG A 204 6.24 10.22 9.37
N PHE A 205 7.39 10.48 8.76
CA PHE A 205 8.69 10.42 9.42
C PHE A 205 9.14 11.82 9.80
N GLY A 206 9.43 12.03 11.07
CA GLY A 206 9.95 13.29 11.60
C GLY A 206 11.42 13.15 12.01
N ILE A 207 12.29 13.92 11.38
CA ILE A 207 13.70 14.01 11.76
C ILE A 207 13.77 14.89 13.01
N GLN A 208 14.12 14.30 14.15
CA GLN A 208 14.13 14.99 15.44
C GLN A 208 15.43 15.74 15.68
N ASP A 209 16.55 15.11 15.39
CA ASP A 209 17.88 15.66 15.54
C ASP A 209 18.89 14.96 14.62
N VAL A 210 20.02 15.59 14.38
CA VAL A 210 21.11 15.03 13.57
C VAL A 210 22.45 15.52 14.11
N GLU A 211 23.35 14.58 14.43
CA GLU A 211 24.74 14.88 14.74
C GLU A 211 25.61 14.53 13.53
N LEU A 212 26.27 15.51 12.95
CA LEU A 212 27.09 15.35 11.75
C LEU A 212 28.53 15.72 12.01
N HIS A 213 29.44 14.98 11.41
CA HIS A 213 30.88 15.32 11.44
C HIS A 213 31.14 16.60 10.64
N ASN A 214 32.05 17.44 11.10
CA ASN A 214 32.37 18.74 10.47
C ASN A 214 33.00 18.59 9.06
N ASP A 215 33.71 17.50 8.82
CA ASP A 215 34.31 17.21 7.52
C ASP A 215 33.30 16.53 6.60
N SER A 216 33.10 17.08 5.40
CA SER A 216 32.14 16.58 4.39
C SER A 216 32.47 15.17 3.90
N ILE A 217 33.74 14.75 3.92
CA ILE A 217 34.16 13.39 3.51
C ILE A 217 33.48 12.33 4.36
N HIS A 218 33.22 12.62 5.64
CA HIS A 218 32.62 11.67 6.58
C HIS A 218 31.10 11.65 6.56
N ARG A 219 30.42 12.55 5.83
CA ARG A 219 28.95 12.62 5.71
C ARG A 219 28.43 12.41 4.28
N GLY A 220 29.21 11.74 3.45
CA GLY A 220 28.79 11.39 2.09
C GLY A 220 27.59 10.42 2.05
N GLY A 221 26.92 10.34 0.89
CA GLY A 221 25.73 9.50 0.68
C GLY A 221 25.91 8.03 1.07
N GLY A 222 27.11 7.46 0.83
CA GLY A 222 27.44 6.09 1.26
C GLY A 222 27.42 5.86 2.77
N GLN A 223 27.51 6.93 3.58
CA GLN A 223 27.37 6.86 5.04
C GLN A 223 25.94 7.18 5.49
N ILE A 224 25.30 8.17 4.88
CA ILE A 224 24.00 8.67 5.33
C ILE A 224 22.85 7.77 4.85
N ILE A 225 22.82 7.33 3.58
CA ILE A 225 21.72 6.52 3.03
C ILE A 225 21.46 5.25 3.83
N PRO A 226 22.47 4.37 4.11
CA PRO A 226 22.23 3.16 4.87
C PRO A 226 21.82 3.45 6.33
N THR A 227 22.36 4.53 6.93
CA THR A 227 21.99 4.94 8.28
C THR A 227 20.54 5.43 8.33
N ALA A 228 20.14 6.27 7.36
CA ALA A 228 18.77 6.76 7.24
C ALA A 228 17.78 5.61 7.04
N ARG A 229 18.07 4.63 6.17
CA ARG A 229 17.22 3.43 6.03
C ARG A 229 17.05 2.69 7.36
N ARG A 230 18.14 2.46 8.09
CA ARG A 230 18.09 1.79 9.40
C ARG A 230 17.21 2.55 10.40
N VAL A 231 17.39 3.86 10.53
CA VAL A 231 16.63 4.64 11.51
C VAL A 231 15.16 4.79 11.12
N TYR A 232 14.81 4.86 9.83
CA TYR A 232 13.41 4.84 9.38
C TYR A 232 12.76 3.50 9.74
N TYR A 233 13.38 2.37 9.45
CA TYR A 233 12.88 1.05 9.83
C TYR A 233 12.76 0.89 11.36
N ALA A 234 13.73 1.38 12.14
CA ALA A 234 13.64 1.37 13.60
C ALA A 234 12.44 2.19 14.09
N SER A 235 12.21 3.38 13.51
CA SER A 235 11.08 4.23 13.88
C SER A 235 9.73 3.61 13.51
N GLU A 236 9.63 2.93 12.37
CA GLU A 236 8.46 2.18 11.94
C GLU A 236 8.15 1.01 12.91
N MET A 237 9.16 0.22 13.27
CA MET A 237 9.00 -0.90 14.22
C MET A 237 8.51 -0.45 15.60
N THR A 238 8.95 0.70 16.07
CA THR A 238 8.53 1.26 17.37
C THR A 238 7.17 1.98 17.33
N ALA A 239 6.61 2.17 16.15
CA ALA A 239 5.34 2.86 15.90
C ALA A 239 4.15 1.91 15.71
N THR A 240 4.25 0.67 16.16
CA THR A 240 3.20 -0.35 16.04
C THR A 240 2.83 -0.60 14.56
N PRO A 241 3.71 -1.24 13.79
CA PRO A 241 3.46 -1.49 12.36
C PRO A 241 2.29 -2.45 12.16
N ARG A 242 1.49 -2.20 11.11
CA ARG A 242 0.30 -2.98 10.72
C ARG A 242 0.21 -3.06 9.21
N TYR A 243 -0.64 -3.98 8.72
CA TYR A 243 -1.03 -4.02 7.31
C TYR A 243 -2.34 -3.29 7.09
N GLN A 244 -2.49 -2.75 5.90
CA GLN A 244 -3.76 -2.33 5.34
C GLN A 244 -4.12 -3.27 4.19
N GLU A 245 -5.36 -3.75 4.20
CA GLU A 245 -5.94 -4.55 3.12
C GLU A 245 -6.95 -3.72 2.31
N PRO A 246 -7.05 -3.93 1.00
CA PRO A 246 -8.07 -3.28 0.19
C PRO A 246 -9.44 -3.90 0.46
N VAL A 247 -10.47 -3.05 0.50
CA VAL A 247 -11.84 -3.45 0.81
C VAL A 247 -12.76 -3.04 -0.33
N TYR A 248 -13.62 -3.97 -0.76
CA TYR A 248 -14.72 -3.71 -1.68
C TYR A 248 -15.96 -3.21 -0.96
N LEU A 249 -16.63 -2.24 -1.58
CA LEU A 249 -18.04 -1.95 -1.34
C LEU A 249 -18.86 -2.85 -2.27
N CYS A 250 -19.63 -3.75 -1.67
CA CYS A 250 -20.53 -4.65 -2.39
C CYS A 250 -21.95 -4.13 -2.27
N ASN A 251 -22.56 -3.80 -3.39
CA ASN A 251 -23.99 -3.50 -3.49
C ASN A 251 -24.70 -4.75 -4.02
N ILE A 252 -25.65 -5.27 -3.28
CA ILE A 252 -26.35 -6.53 -3.61
C ILE A 252 -27.83 -6.25 -3.69
N ALA A 253 -28.42 -6.49 -4.86
CA ALA A 253 -29.87 -6.53 -5.03
C ALA A 253 -30.36 -7.95 -4.80
N THR A 254 -31.28 -8.14 -3.85
CA THR A 254 -31.76 -9.47 -3.43
C THR A 254 -33.18 -9.42 -2.86
N PRO A 255 -34.01 -10.46 -3.05
CA PRO A 255 -35.28 -10.57 -2.34
C PRO A 255 -35.07 -10.79 -0.84
N GLN A 256 -36.06 -10.35 -0.04
CA GLN A 256 -36.01 -10.49 1.42
C GLN A 256 -35.89 -11.94 1.92
N ASP A 257 -36.50 -12.87 1.21
CA ASP A 257 -36.55 -14.30 1.61
C ASP A 257 -35.19 -14.99 1.67
N VAL A 258 -34.17 -14.47 0.91
CA VAL A 258 -32.85 -15.08 0.82
C VAL A 258 -31.76 -14.29 1.57
N MET A 259 -32.14 -13.28 2.36
CA MET A 259 -31.22 -12.46 3.15
C MET A 259 -30.32 -13.26 4.09
N ASN A 260 -30.84 -14.34 4.68
CA ASN A 260 -30.03 -15.21 5.54
C ASN A 260 -28.81 -15.79 4.80
N GLY A 261 -28.97 -16.12 3.51
CA GLY A 261 -27.85 -16.58 2.67
C GLY A 261 -26.81 -15.50 2.44
N VAL A 262 -27.24 -14.24 2.30
CA VAL A 262 -26.32 -13.09 2.17
C VAL A 262 -25.50 -12.91 3.44
N TYR A 263 -26.15 -12.86 4.60
CA TYR A 263 -25.44 -12.74 5.91
C TYR A 263 -24.49 -13.89 6.14
N GLN A 264 -24.89 -15.12 5.86
CA GLN A 264 -24.03 -16.29 5.99
C GLN A 264 -22.79 -16.19 5.11
N CYS A 265 -22.95 -15.74 3.85
CA CYS A 265 -21.84 -15.55 2.93
C CYS A 265 -20.82 -14.53 3.42
N PHE A 266 -21.30 -13.35 3.87
CA PHE A 266 -20.42 -12.30 4.38
C PHE A 266 -19.73 -12.70 5.69
N SER A 267 -20.45 -13.31 6.62
CA SER A 267 -19.89 -13.77 7.89
C SER A 267 -18.73 -14.76 7.70
N GLN A 268 -18.87 -15.68 6.73
CA GLN A 268 -17.80 -16.64 6.44
C GLN A 268 -16.57 -16.02 5.77
N ARG A 269 -16.72 -14.80 5.20
CA ARG A 269 -15.67 -14.10 4.43
C ARG A 269 -15.21 -12.80 5.09
N ARG A 270 -15.36 -12.67 6.40
CA ARG A 270 -15.00 -11.46 7.16
C ARG A 270 -15.68 -10.18 6.66
N GLY A 271 -16.76 -10.30 5.88
CA GLY A 271 -17.50 -9.16 5.38
C GLY A 271 -18.45 -8.58 6.42
N VAL A 272 -18.75 -7.29 6.30
CA VAL A 272 -19.63 -6.56 7.22
C VAL A 272 -20.75 -5.88 6.44
N VAL A 273 -21.98 -6.28 6.71
CA VAL A 273 -23.18 -5.61 6.18
C VAL A 273 -23.48 -4.40 7.05
N PHE A 274 -23.61 -3.22 6.45
CA PHE A 274 -23.83 -1.98 7.19
C PHE A 274 -25.09 -1.20 6.79
N SER A 275 -25.71 -1.51 5.64
CA SER A 275 -26.96 -0.88 5.20
C SER A 275 -27.84 -1.87 4.48
N GLU A 276 -29.16 -1.78 4.74
CA GLU A 276 -30.21 -2.49 4.06
C GLU A 276 -31.35 -1.52 3.76
N GLU A 277 -31.69 -1.36 2.52
CA GLU A 277 -32.72 -0.44 2.06
C GLU A 277 -33.68 -1.15 1.13
N SER A 278 -34.99 -0.97 1.35
CA SER A 278 -36.01 -1.47 0.42
C SER A 278 -36.06 -0.61 -0.84
N VAL A 279 -35.99 -1.26 -2.00
CA VAL A 279 -36.12 -0.55 -3.28
C VAL A 279 -37.61 -0.28 -3.54
N GLN A 280 -37.97 1.01 -3.56
CA GLN A 280 -39.36 1.43 -3.71
C GLN A 280 -40.01 0.85 -4.97
N GLY A 281 -41.20 0.26 -4.79
CA GLY A 281 -41.97 -0.32 -5.89
C GLY A 281 -41.51 -1.71 -6.35
N THR A 282 -40.56 -2.32 -5.65
CA THR A 282 -40.06 -3.68 -5.94
C THR A 282 -40.00 -4.54 -4.67
N PRO A 283 -40.06 -5.88 -4.76
CA PRO A 283 -39.86 -6.78 -3.62
C PRO A 283 -38.37 -6.97 -3.27
N LEU A 284 -37.48 -6.13 -3.78
CA LEU A 284 -36.05 -6.24 -3.63
C LEU A 284 -35.51 -5.35 -2.50
N LEU A 285 -34.50 -5.85 -1.82
CA LEU A 285 -33.64 -5.11 -0.90
C LEU A 285 -32.32 -4.78 -1.59
N GLU A 286 -31.81 -3.59 -1.40
CA GLU A 286 -30.43 -3.21 -1.68
C GLU A 286 -29.64 -3.33 -0.40
N VAL A 287 -28.64 -4.23 -0.41
CA VAL A 287 -27.75 -4.49 0.71
C VAL A 287 -26.39 -3.90 0.39
N LYS A 288 -25.84 -3.09 1.28
CA LYS A 288 -24.49 -2.56 1.17
C LYS A 288 -23.60 -3.20 2.22
N ALA A 289 -22.49 -3.76 1.77
CA ALA A 289 -21.55 -4.47 2.62
C ALA A 289 -20.10 -4.21 2.24
N TYR A 290 -19.22 -4.25 3.21
CA TYR A 290 -17.78 -4.25 3.01
C TYR A 290 -17.25 -5.69 2.95
N LEU A 291 -16.38 -5.97 1.97
CA LEU A 291 -15.75 -7.27 1.78
C LEU A 291 -14.25 -7.09 1.52
N PRO A 292 -13.36 -7.67 2.34
CA PRO A 292 -11.93 -7.70 2.03
C PRO A 292 -11.66 -8.33 0.68
N VAL A 293 -10.80 -7.72 -0.14
CA VAL A 293 -10.51 -8.20 -1.50
C VAL A 293 -9.89 -9.59 -1.47
N SER A 294 -9.09 -9.92 -0.44
CA SER A 294 -8.52 -11.25 -0.25
C SER A 294 -9.58 -12.36 -0.11
N GLU A 295 -10.77 -12.03 0.39
CA GLU A 295 -11.89 -12.95 0.56
C GLU A 295 -12.91 -12.89 -0.60
N SER A 296 -12.66 -12.07 -1.62
CA SER A 296 -13.59 -11.86 -2.74
C SER A 296 -13.52 -12.94 -3.81
N PHE A 297 -12.45 -13.74 -3.85
CA PHE A 297 -12.29 -14.80 -4.83
C PHE A 297 -13.37 -15.88 -4.66
N GLY A 298 -14.09 -16.18 -5.76
CA GLY A 298 -15.23 -17.09 -5.74
C GLY A 298 -16.45 -16.60 -4.93
N PHE A 299 -16.47 -15.34 -4.48
CA PHE A 299 -17.57 -14.77 -3.71
C PHE A 299 -18.91 -14.82 -4.45
N THR A 300 -18.94 -14.43 -5.72
CA THR A 300 -20.15 -14.38 -6.53
C THR A 300 -20.79 -15.77 -6.69
N ALA A 301 -19.97 -16.80 -6.94
CA ALA A 301 -20.44 -18.18 -7.05
C ALA A 301 -21.01 -18.69 -5.72
N HIS A 302 -20.30 -18.41 -4.62
CA HIS A 302 -20.73 -18.81 -3.28
C HIS A 302 -22.02 -18.09 -2.86
N LEU A 303 -22.13 -16.79 -3.08
CA LEU A 303 -23.34 -16.02 -2.80
C LEU A 303 -24.53 -16.56 -3.58
N ARG A 304 -24.37 -16.82 -4.87
CA ARG A 304 -25.43 -17.40 -5.71
C ARG A 304 -25.86 -18.80 -5.23
N SER A 305 -24.94 -19.64 -4.78
CA SER A 305 -25.29 -20.96 -4.25
C SER A 305 -26.15 -20.87 -2.98
N LEU A 306 -25.87 -19.89 -2.10
CA LEU A 306 -26.64 -19.68 -0.86
C LEU A 306 -27.96 -18.94 -1.06
N THR A 307 -28.12 -18.23 -2.17
CA THR A 307 -29.33 -17.44 -2.50
C THR A 307 -30.11 -18.00 -3.69
N SER A 308 -29.86 -19.24 -4.09
CA SER A 308 -30.49 -19.86 -5.24
C SER A 308 -30.41 -19.01 -6.53
N GLY A 309 -29.33 -18.29 -6.71
CA GLY A 309 -29.08 -17.43 -7.86
C GLY A 309 -29.80 -16.07 -7.82
N GLN A 310 -30.50 -15.72 -6.74
CA GLN A 310 -31.36 -14.52 -6.68
C GLN A 310 -30.62 -13.25 -6.20
N ALA A 311 -29.38 -13.36 -5.75
CA ALA A 311 -28.57 -12.22 -5.36
C ALA A 311 -27.62 -11.79 -6.49
N PHE A 312 -27.57 -10.49 -6.76
CA PHE A 312 -26.74 -9.89 -7.81
C PHE A 312 -25.74 -8.90 -7.18
N PRO A 313 -24.51 -9.34 -6.91
CA PRO A 313 -23.50 -8.49 -6.32
C PRO A 313 -22.82 -7.59 -7.36
N GLN A 314 -22.62 -6.32 -7.00
CA GLN A 314 -21.76 -5.38 -7.69
C GLN A 314 -20.68 -4.94 -6.70
N SER A 315 -19.42 -5.20 -7.01
CA SER A 315 -18.30 -4.86 -6.14
C SER A 315 -17.44 -3.76 -6.76
N SER A 316 -17.14 -2.73 -5.98
CA SER A 316 -16.23 -1.65 -6.36
C SER A 316 -15.22 -1.42 -5.24
N PHE A 317 -14.00 -0.98 -5.58
CA PHE A 317 -13.03 -0.60 -4.56
C PHE A 317 -13.58 0.55 -3.71
N SER A 318 -13.49 0.43 -2.39
CA SER A 318 -13.93 1.45 -1.44
C SER A 318 -12.76 2.16 -0.76
N HIS A 319 -12.01 1.45 0.05
CA HIS A 319 -10.94 2.02 0.86
C HIS A 319 -9.93 0.94 1.28
N TRP A 320 -8.87 1.40 1.94
CA TRP A 320 -7.91 0.55 2.64
C TRP A 320 -8.31 0.46 4.10
N ASP A 321 -8.39 -0.75 4.67
CA ASP A 321 -8.69 -0.98 6.08
C ASP A 321 -7.50 -1.58 6.82
N ILE A 322 -7.33 -1.19 8.09
CA ILE A 322 -6.20 -1.63 8.91
C ILE A 322 -6.50 -3.00 9.52
N ILE A 323 -5.61 -3.95 9.32
CA ILE A 323 -5.64 -5.23 10.02
C ILE A 323 -5.10 -5.01 11.45
N ASN A 324 -6.00 -4.97 12.43
CA ASN A 324 -5.67 -4.63 13.82
C ASN A 324 -4.82 -5.69 14.55
N GLN A 325 -4.59 -6.85 13.94
CA GLN A 325 -3.77 -7.92 14.52
C GLN A 325 -2.28 -7.61 14.41
N ASP A 326 -1.50 -8.12 15.36
CA ASP A 326 -0.06 -7.92 15.41
C ASP A 326 0.67 -8.84 14.43
N PRO A 327 1.44 -8.30 13.44
CA PRO A 327 2.24 -9.12 12.54
C PRO A 327 3.34 -9.94 13.23
N PHE A 328 3.75 -9.57 14.45
CA PHE A 328 4.76 -10.30 15.23
C PHE A 328 4.16 -11.42 16.10
N ASP A 329 2.84 -11.47 16.29
CA ASP A 329 2.19 -12.56 17.01
C ASP A 329 1.97 -13.76 16.08
N VAL A 330 2.69 -14.84 16.33
CA VAL A 330 2.65 -16.10 15.53
C VAL A 330 1.24 -16.68 15.39
N LYS A 331 0.33 -16.37 16.29
CA LYS A 331 -1.07 -16.86 16.26
C LYS A 331 -2.01 -15.95 15.48
N SER A 332 -1.53 -14.80 15.02
CA SER A 332 -2.33 -13.82 14.30
C SER A 332 -2.44 -14.12 12.81
N LYS A 333 -3.56 -13.75 12.20
CA LYS A 333 -3.70 -13.80 10.73
C LYS A 333 -2.72 -12.84 10.03
N ALA A 334 -2.37 -11.73 10.68
CA ALA A 334 -1.37 -10.78 10.17
C ALA A 334 0.01 -11.42 10.03
N TYR A 335 0.40 -12.30 10.96
CA TYR A 335 1.63 -13.08 10.86
C TYR A 335 1.59 -14.07 9.69
N GLU A 336 0.47 -14.79 9.50
CA GLU A 336 0.30 -15.71 8.36
C GLU A 336 0.45 -14.96 7.04
N ILE A 337 -0.22 -13.81 6.89
CA ILE A 337 -0.11 -12.93 5.72
C ILE A 337 1.34 -12.49 5.52
N THR A 338 2.04 -12.08 6.58
CA THR A 338 3.45 -11.66 6.50
C THR A 338 4.33 -12.79 5.96
N MET A 339 4.18 -14.00 6.49
CA MET A 339 4.97 -15.15 6.07
C MET A 339 4.67 -15.56 4.62
N GLU A 340 3.42 -15.49 4.22
CA GLU A 340 3.00 -15.77 2.84
C GLU A 340 3.62 -14.76 1.86
N ILE A 341 3.55 -13.46 2.15
CA ILE A 341 4.13 -12.42 1.31
C ILE A 341 5.65 -12.58 1.24
N ARG A 342 6.32 -12.77 2.40
CA ARG A 342 7.78 -12.98 2.46
C ARG A 342 8.22 -14.21 1.68
N LYS A 343 7.48 -15.32 1.78
CA LYS A 343 7.72 -16.54 1.00
C LYS A 343 7.61 -16.29 -0.50
N ARG A 344 6.54 -15.61 -0.92
CA ARG A 344 6.29 -15.27 -2.33
C ARG A 344 7.38 -14.37 -2.91
N LYS A 345 7.87 -13.40 -2.13
CA LYS A 345 8.96 -12.49 -2.54
C LYS A 345 10.36 -13.09 -2.39
N GLY A 346 10.49 -14.31 -1.87
CA GLY A 346 11.79 -14.94 -1.61
C GLY A 346 12.59 -14.31 -0.46
N LEU A 347 11.91 -13.59 0.44
CA LEU A 347 12.53 -12.97 1.60
C LEU A 347 12.81 -13.99 2.70
N LYS A 348 13.72 -13.63 3.64
CA LYS A 348 13.97 -14.44 4.83
C LYS A 348 12.68 -14.68 5.60
N GLN A 349 12.45 -15.91 6.05
CA GLN A 349 11.24 -16.27 6.81
C GLN A 349 11.27 -15.75 8.27
N GLU A 350 12.36 -15.18 8.69
CA GLU A 350 12.50 -14.56 10.00
C GLU A 350 12.03 -13.09 9.91
N LEU A 351 11.22 -12.66 10.89
CA LEU A 351 10.83 -11.28 11.01
C LEU A 351 12.01 -10.41 11.47
N PRO A 352 12.09 -9.16 11.04
CA PRO A 352 13.14 -8.24 11.47
C PRO A 352 13.06 -7.99 12.97
N VAL A 353 14.24 -7.86 13.60
CA VAL A 353 14.35 -7.55 15.03
C VAL A 353 14.82 -6.12 15.20
N LEU A 354 14.19 -5.38 16.14
CA LEU A 354 14.50 -3.97 16.36
C LEU A 354 15.99 -3.71 16.66
N SER A 355 16.68 -4.64 17.32
CA SER A 355 18.10 -4.51 17.64
C SER A 355 19.03 -4.38 16.43
N ASP A 356 18.57 -4.78 15.23
CA ASP A 356 19.37 -4.73 14.00
C ASP A 356 19.34 -3.32 13.38
N TYR A 357 18.38 -2.51 13.78
CA TYR A 357 18.10 -1.20 13.19
C TYR A 357 18.37 -0.02 14.12
N ILE A 358 18.29 -0.23 15.44
CA ILE A 358 18.52 0.82 16.44
C ILE A 358 19.88 0.62 17.11
N ASP A 359 20.62 1.71 17.27
CA ASP A 359 21.85 1.74 18.05
C ASP A 359 21.57 2.30 19.45
N LYS A 360 22.39 1.90 20.42
CA LYS A 360 22.37 2.50 21.75
C LYS A 360 23.09 3.85 21.72
N ALA A 361 22.53 4.81 22.44
CA ALA A 361 23.07 6.16 22.59
C ALA A 361 24.51 6.17 23.12
#